data_af7c2b290045127c4d04e8095015c9ac
#
_entry.id   af7c2b290045127c4d04e8095015c9ac
#
_cell.length_a   1.000
_cell.length_b   1.000
_cell.length_c   1.000
_cell.angle_alpha   90.00
_cell.angle_beta   90.00
_cell.angle_gamma   90.00
#
_symmetry.space_group_name_H-M   'P 1'
#
loop_
_entity.id
_entity.type
_entity.pdbx_description
1 polymer ?
#
loop_
_entity_poly.entity_id
_entity_poly.type
_entity_poly.pdbx_seq_one_letter_code
_entity_poly.pdbx_strand_id
1 'polypeptide(L)'
;MVEPGREPERPTTRLSNLKSFGGRPVTAVVRHHMSYFAYDRMGNAIASPDEVAMRNLLGSLAVQDPEHPDVSLNHESGWSASVFGNGLVVLENVETGEGPWHMSGKSPEEAISLWRLLAAGKFEELKSQPWATGYGDE
;
A
#
# COMPACT_ATOMS: atom_id res chain seq x y z
N MET A 1 -10.77 -12.31 -7.71
CA MET A 1 -10.90 -12.14 -7.44
C MET A 1 -10.78 -12.08 -7.50
N VAL A 2 -10.29 -11.96 -7.73
CA VAL A 2 -10.27 -11.82 -7.57
C VAL A 2 -10.16 -11.68 -7.72
N GLU A 3 -9.77 -11.51 -7.83
CA GLU A 3 -9.77 -11.39 -7.69
C GLU A 3 -9.54 -11.10 -7.83
N PRO A 4 -9.58 -11.03 -8.20
CA PRO A 4 -9.26 -10.77 -8.15
C PRO A 4 -8.86 -10.69 -7.99
N GLY A 5 -8.60 -10.64 -8.12
CA GLY A 5 -8.23 -10.60 -7.74
C GLY A 5 -7.80 -10.83 -7.47
N ARG A 6 -7.85 -10.89 -7.53
CA ARG A 6 -7.45 -11.20 -7.01
C ARG A 6 -6.86 -11.71 -7.06
N GLU A 7 -6.48 -11.75 -7.14
CA GLU A 7 -5.89 -12.26 -6.92
C GLU A 7 -5.39 -12.81 -7.02
N PRO A 8 -5.42 -12.63 -7.26
CA PRO A 8 -4.82 -13.25 -7.19
C PRO A 8 -4.28 -13.82 -7.10
N GLU A 9 -4.13 -13.81 -7.15
CA GLU A 9 -3.68 -14.25 -6.88
C GLU A 9 -3.08 -14.42 -6.57
N ARG A 10 -3.03 -14.49 -6.34
CA ARG A 10 -2.35 -14.66 -5.72
C ARG A 10 -1.62 -15.09 -5.61
N PRO A 11 -1.45 -15.03 -5.51
CA PRO A 11 -0.53 -15.68 -5.17
C PRO A 11 -0.06 -16.36 -4.57
N THR A 12 -0.14 -16.41 -4.48
CA THR A 12 0.35 -17.08 -3.84
C THR A 12 0.92 -17.74 -3.89
N THR A 13 1.10 -17.66 -4.14
CA THR A 13 1.65 -18.23 -4.12
C THR A 13 2.32 -18.46 -4.35
N ARG A 14 2.52 -18.38 -4.48
CA ARG A 14 3.29 -18.58 -4.58
C ARG A 14 3.95 -18.90 -4.12
N LEU A 15 4.01 -18.94 -3.70
CA LEU A 15 4.77 -19.26 -3.19
C LEU A 15 5.20 -20.16 -3.12
N SER A 16 4.92 -20.48 -3.39
CA SER A 16 5.38 -21.27 -3.39
C SER A 16 6.07 -21.68 -3.80
N ASN A 17 6.36 -21.61 -4.25
CA ASN A 17 7.12 -21.93 -4.56
C ASN A 17 7.93 -21.91 -4.18
N LEU A 18 8.13 -21.70 -3.77
CA LEU A 18 8.93 -21.72 -3.41
C LEU A 18 9.32 -22.51 -2.85
N LYS A 19 9.26 -23.19 -2.68
CA LYS A 19 9.68 -23.94 -2.17
C LYS A 19 10.46 -24.62 -2.34
N SER A 20 10.69 -24.83 -2.61
CA SER A 20 11.35 -25.46 -2.73
C SER A 20 12.54 -25.36 -2.86
N PHE A 21 13.06 -25.08 -2.84
CA PHE A 21 14.04 -24.97 -2.77
C PHE A 21 14.65 -25.41 -1.90
N GLY A 22 14.40 -25.86 -1.61
CA GLY A 22 14.82 -26.35 -0.88
C GLY A 22 15.34 -26.24 0.13
N GLY A 23 15.57 -26.15 0.52
CA GLY A 23 15.88 -25.96 1.53
C GLY A 23 16.62 -25.12 1.94
N ARG A 24 16.94 -24.69 1.59
CA ARG A 24 17.27 -23.90 1.94
C ARG A 24 17.04 -23.13 2.33
N PRO A 25 17.11 -23.09 2.62
CA PRO A 25 16.69 -22.28 3.18
C PRO A 25 16.52 -21.27 2.98
N VAL A 26 16.75 -21.23 2.46
CA VAL A 26 16.43 -20.25 2.17
C VAL A 26 15.51 -19.70 2.48
N THR A 27 15.09 -20.13 2.50
CA THR A 27 14.01 -19.72 2.85
C THR A 27 13.92 -18.92 3.86
N ALA A 28 14.54 -19.10 4.58
CA ALA A 28 14.40 -18.37 5.66
C ALA A 28 14.47 -16.98 5.44
N VAL A 29 15.23 -16.59 4.76
CA VAL A 29 15.38 -15.33 4.56
C VAL A 29 14.38 -14.60 4.06
N VAL A 30 13.82 -15.10 3.21
CA VAL A 30 12.90 -14.39 2.58
C VAL A 30 11.75 -14.08 3.27
N ARG A 31 11.36 -14.87 4.16
CA ARG A 31 10.13 -14.66 4.78
C ARG A 31 9.96 -13.37 5.39
N HIS A 32 10.97 -12.68 5.72
CA HIS A 32 10.73 -11.43 6.32
C HIS A 32 10.54 -10.36 5.30
N HIS A 33 10.55 -10.71 4.06
CA HIS A 33 10.22 -9.79 3.07
C HIS A 33 8.79 -9.90 2.76
N MET A 34 7.96 -9.09 3.32
CA MET A 34 6.58 -9.06 2.95
C MET A 34 6.45 -8.21 1.71
N SER A 35 5.62 -8.64 0.80
CA SER A 35 5.41 -7.94 -0.46
C SER A 35 4.55 -6.71 -0.30
N TYR A 36 4.88 -5.68 -1.02
CA TYR A 36 4.03 -4.52 -1.11
C TYR A 36 4.00 -4.05 -2.57
N PHE A 37 2.96 -3.34 -2.91
CA PHE A 37 2.77 -2.87 -4.28
C PHE A 37 1.89 -1.63 -4.27
N ALA A 38 1.93 -0.88 -5.34
CA ALA A 38 1.11 0.31 -5.47
C ALA A 38 0.12 0.13 -6.59
N TYR A 39 -1.01 0.84 -6.50
CA TYR A 39 -1.90 1.02 -7.64
C TYR A 39 -1.78 2.46 -8.09
N ASP A 40 -1.61 2.66 -9.39
CA ASP A 40 -1.66 3.99 -9.95
C ASP A 40 -3.14 4.40 -10.10
N ARG A 41 -3.37 5.60 -10.62
CA ARG A 41 -4.73 6.13 -10.71
C ARG A 41 -5.64 5.27 -11.59
N MET A 42 -5.06 4.59 -12.55
CA MET A 42 -5.82 3.77 -13.50
C MET A 42 -5.99 2.34 -12.99
N GLY A 43 -5.50 2.06 -11.79
CA GLY A 43 -5.63 0.72 -11.21
C GLY A 43 -4.54 -0.26 -11.63
N ASN A 44 -3.48 0.23 -12.28
CA ASN A 44 -2.38 -0.65 -12.66
C ASN A 44 -1.47 -0.90 -11.47
N ALA A 45 -1.08 -2.15 -11.26
CA ALA A 45 -0.24 -2.52 -10.13
C ALA A 45 1.24 -2.29 -10.45
N ILE A 46 1.96 -1.76 -9.48
CA ILE A 46 3.39 -1.53 -9.59
C ILE A 46 4.03 -2.26 -8.41
N ALA A 47 4.80 -3.30 -8.69
CA ALA A 47 5.40 -4.12 -7.64
C ALA A 47 6.53 -3.37 -6.97
N SER A 48 6.55 -3.41 -5.66
CA SER A 48 7.65 -2.90 -4.83
C SER A 48 8.17 -1.54 -5.29
N PRO A 49 7.31 -0.52 -5.39
CA PRO A 49 7.78 0.77 -5.88
C PRO A 49 8.85 1.34 -4.96
N ASP A 50 9.92 1.87 -5.56
CA ASP A 50 10.95 2.56 -4.80
C ASP A 50 10.51 4.02 -4.61
N GLU A 51 11.37 4.80 -3.99
CA GLU A 51 10.99 6.18 -3.68
C GLU A 51 10.72 7.01 -4.93
N VAL A 52 11.47 6.79 -6.00
CA VAL A 52 11.25 7.52 -7.25
C VAL A 52 9.86 7.19 -7.80
N ALA A 53 9.51 5.91 -7.80
CA ALA A 53 8.20 5.48 -8.28
C ALA A 53 7.10 6.03 -7.41
N MET A 54 7.30 6.06 -6.08
CA MET A 54 6.33 6.63 -5.16
C MET A 54 6.11 8.11 -5.45
N ARG A 55 7.20 8.85 -5.68
CA ARG A 55 7.09 10.28 -5.98
C ARG A 55 6.39 10.53 -7.29
N ASN A 56 6.62 9.68 -8.27
CA ASN A 56 5.94 9.80 -9.57
C ASN A 56 4.44 9.55 -9.40
N LEU A 57 4.07 8.56 -8.59
CA LEU A 57 2.67 8.28 -8.34
C LEU A 57 1.99 9.47 -7.69
N LEU A 58 2.61 10.03 -6.66
CA LEU A 58 2.03 11.19 -5.97
C LEU A 58 2.00 12.40 -6.89
N GLY A 59 3.01 12.56 -7.74
CA GLY A 59 3.05 13.67 -8.68
C GLY A 59 1.91 13.60 -9.69
N SER A 60 1.45 12.41 -10.02
CA SER A 60 0.35 12.25 -10.96
C SER A 60 -0.93 12.87 -10.44
N LEU A 61 -1.05 13.04 -9.13
CA LEU A 61 -2.25 13.59 -8.52
C LEU A 61 -2.38 15.10 -8.74
N ALA A 62 -1.34 15.75 -9.27
CA ALA A 62 -1.41 17.16 -9.59
C ALA A 62 -2.43 17.43 -10.71
N VAL A 63 -2.70 16.43 -11.52
CA VAL A 63 -3.72 16.54 -12.56
C VAL A 63 -5.03 16.06 -11.95
N GLN A 64 -6.06 16.88 -11.97
CA GLN A 64 -7.33 16.51 -11.39
C GLN A 64 -8.05 15.52 -12.28
N ASP A 65 -8.57 14.48 -11.69
CA ASP A 65 -9.33 13.46 -12.41
C ASP A 65 -10.33 12.86 -11.43
N PRO A 66 -11.56 13.39 -11.41
CA PRO A 66 -12.56 12.94 -10.43
C PRO A 66 -12.90 11.45 -10.51
N GLU A 67 -12.69 10.83 -11.67
CA GLU A 67 -12.98 9.41 -11.81
C GLU A 67 -11.83 8.54 -11.34
N HIS A 68 -10.64 9.11 -11.19
CA HIS A 68 -9.45 8.38 -10.78
C HIS A 68 -8.72 9.24 -9.72
N PRO A 69 -9.30 9.38 -8.53
CA PRO A 69 -8.87 10.41 -7.59
C PRO A 69 -7.65 10.09 -6.74
N ASP A 70 -7.24 8.84 -6.70
CA ASP A 70 -6.20 8.45 -5.75
C ASP A 70 -5.22 7.43 -6.29
N VAL A 71 -4.10 7.34 -5.58
CA VAL A 71 -3.13 6.27 -5.74
C VAL A 71 -3.00 5.60 -4.39
N SER A 72 -2.57 4.35 -4.33
CA SER A 72 -2.48 3.65 -3.06
C SER A 72 -1.23 2.79 -2.97
N LEU A 73 -0.74 2.62 -1.74
CA LEU A 73 0.30 1.64 -1.45
C LEU A 73 -0.34 0.55 -0.59
N ASN A 74 -0.12 -0.68 -0.97
CA ASN A 74 -0.78 -1.84 -0.39
C ASN A 74 0.25 -2.86 0.05
N HIS A 75 0.00 -3.48 1.20
CA HIS A 75 0.91 -4.47 1.77
C HIS A 75 0.19 -5.81 1.83
N GLU A 76 0.93 -6.90 1.70
CA GLU A 76 0.30 -8.21 1.70
C GLU A 76 -0.41 -8.53 3.01
N SER A 77 -0.10 -7.83 4.10
CA SER A 77 -0.80 -7.98 5.37
C SER A 77 -2.21 -7.42 5.35
N GLY A 78 -2.58 -6.72 4.28
CA GLY A 78 -3.89 -6.10 4.16
C GLY A 78 -3.88 -4.59 4.38
N TRP A 79 -2.80 -4.04 4.95
CA TRP A 79 -2.73 -2.59 5.17
C TRP A 79 -2.64 -1.85 3.84
N SER A 80 -3.41 -0.80 3.70
CA SER A 80 -3.50 0.00 2.48
C SER A 80 -3.56 1.46 2.86
N ALA A 81 -2.75 2.28 2.20
CA ALA A 81 -2.76 3.73 2.41
C ALA A 81 -3.01 4.41 1.07
N SER A 82 -4.16 5.04 0.94
CA SER A 82 -4.56 5.75 -0.27
C SER A 82 -4.27 7.23 -0.11
N VAL A 83 -3.79 7.86 -1.16
CA VAL A 83 -3.46 9.29 -1.15
C VAL A 83 -4.23 9.97 -2.27
N PHE A 84 -4.90 11.07 -1.90
CA PHE A 84 -5.72 11.83 -2.82
C PHE A 84 -5.02 13.16 -3.14
N GLY A 85 -5.41 13.77 -4.24
CA GLY A 85 -4.75 14.99 -4.70
C GLY A 85 -4.85 16.17 -3.77
N ASN A 86 -5.88 16.18 -2.90
CA ASN A 86 -6.07 17.26 -1.95
C ASN A 86 -5.31 17.06 -0.63
N GLY A 87 -4.44 16.06 -0.57
CA GLY A 87 -3.66 15.79 0.63
C GLY A 87 -4.33 14.90 1.65
N LEU A 88 -5.48 14.32 1.30
CA LEU A 88 -6.14 13.35 2.17
C LEU A 88 -5.42 12.01 2.05
N VAL A 89 -5.13 11.38 3.18
CA VAL A 89 -4.55 10.05 3.24
C VAL A 89 -5.48 9.17 4.05
N VAL A 90 -5.83 8.01 3.52
CA VAL A 90 -6.73 7.06 4.19
C VAL A 90 -5.98 5.76 4.44
N LEU A 91 -5.98 5.31 5.69
CA LEU A 91 -5.34 4.06 6.10
C LEU A 91 -6.40 3.06 6.53
N GLU A 92 -6.33 1.86 6.03
CA GLU A 92 -7.24 0.80 6.45
C GLU A 92 -6.60 -0.55 6.21
N ASN A 93 -7.07 -1.56 6.94
CA ASN A 93 -6.62 -2.93 6.71
C ASN A 93 -7.78 -3.70 6.13
N VAL A 94 -7.66 -4.07 4.86
CA VAL A 94 -8.75 -4.74 4.16
C VAL A 94 -8.91 -6.20 4.56
N GLU A 95 -7.91 -6.77 5.26
CA GLU A 95 -8.01 -8.15 5.72
C GLU A 95 -8.63 -8.23 7.11
N THR A 96 -8.26 -7.31 8.01
CA THR A 96 -8.74 -7.35 9.39
C THR A 96 -9.95 -6.46 9.63
N GLY A 97 -10.17 -5.49 8.73
CA GLY A 97 -11.25 -4.53 8.92
C GLY A 97 -10.88 -3.35 9.82
N GLU A 98 -9.61 -3.26 10.23
CA GLU A 98 -9.18 -2.12 11.05
C GLU A 98 -9.25 -0.83 10.22
N GLY A 99 -9.66 0.25 10.84
CA GLY A 99 -9.89 1.50 10.17
C GLY A 99 -11.30 1.54 9.57
N PRO A 100 -11.55 2.41 8.61
CA PRO A 100 -10.61 3.35 8.03
C PRO A 100 -10.29 4.52 8.95
N TRP A 101 -9.11 5.07 8.76
CA TRP A 101 -8.70 6.29 9.46
C TRP A 101 -8.13 7.24 8.41
N HIS A 102 -8.14 8.54 8.70
CA HIS A 102 -7.66 9.51 7.73
C HIS A 102 -6.88 10.64 8.36
N MET A 103 -6.05 11.28 7.54
CA MET A 103 -5.41 12.53 7.86
C MET A 103 -5.51 13.43 6.64
N SER A 104 -5.74 14.71 6.86
CA SER A 104 -5.90 15.67 5.76
C SER A 104 -4.70 16.60 5.68
N GLY A 105 -4.57 17.29 4.57
CA GLY A 105 -3.56 18.34 4.42
C GLY A 105 -2.13 17.84 4.37
N LYS A 106 -1.91 16.60 3.95
CA LYS A 106 -0.57 16.04 3.91
C LYS A 106 0.14 16.44 2.64
N SER A 107 1.40 16.85 2.80
CA SER A 107 2.24 17.14 1.65
C SER A 107 2.69 15.82 1.01
N PRO A 108 3.20 15.86 -0.23
CA PRO A 108 3.76 14.66 -0.82
C PRO A 108 4.87 14.04 0.02
N GLU A 109 5.69 14.85 0.68
CA GLU A 109 6.76 14.32 1.54
C GLU A 109 6.18 13.58 2.74
N GLU A 110 5.14 14.11 3.32
CA GLU A 110 4.48 13.46 4.45
C GLU A 110 3.83 12.15 4.01
N ALA A 111 3.20 12.17 2.85
CA ALA A 111 2.58 10.96 2.31
C ALA A 111 3.63 9.88 2.05
N ILE A 112 4.78 10.26 1.50
CA ILE A 112 5.86 9.30 1.27
C ILE A 112 6.37 8.72 2.58
N SER A 113 6.48 9.54 3.61
CA SER A 113 6.91 9.05 4.93
C SER A 113 5.97 7.97 5.45
N LEU A 114 4.66 8.18 5.28
CA LEU A 114 3.68 7.19 5.69
C LEU A 114 3.80 5.92 4.84
N TRP A 115 3.98 6.07 3.55
CA TRP A 115 4.13 4.93 2.66
C TRP A 115 5.40 4.12 2.98
N ARG A 116 6.47 4.80 3.40
CA ARG A 116 7.69 4.10 3.77
C ARG A 116 7.50 3.24 5.01
N LEU A 117 6.73 3.73 5.97
CA LEU A 117 6.42 2.93 7.16
C LEU A 117 5.63 1.69 6.76
N LEU A 118 4.66 1.86 5.88
CA LEU A 118 3.84 0.74 5.43
C LEU A 118 4.69 -0.27 4.67
N ALA A 119 5.52 0.19 3.74
CA ALA A 119 6.36 -0.69 2.96
C ALA A 119 7.34 -1.47 3.83
N ALA A 120 7.81 -0.84 4.91
CA ALA A 120 8.77 -1.48 5.81
C ALA A 120 8.11 -2.39 6.83
N GLY A 121 6.77 -2.46 6.84
CA GLY A 121 6.04 -3.27 7.80
C GLY A 121 6.01 -2.68 9.19
N LYS A 122 6.28 -1.38 9.33
CA LYS A 122 6.30 -0.72 10.63
C LYS A 122 4.91 -0.23 11.00
N PHE A 123 4.01 -1.17 11.17
CA PHE A 123 2.59 -0.84 11.31
C PHE A 123 2.25 -0.18 12.64
N GLU A 124 2.96 -0.52 13.72
CA GLU A 124 2.70 0.14 14.99
C GLU A 124 3.06 1.61 14.92
N GLU A 125 4.18 1.92 14.29
CA GLU A 125 4.58 3.31 14.12
C GLU A 125 3.61 4.04 13.20
N LEU A 126 3.17 3.37 12.14
CA LEU A 126 2.20 3.94 11.22
C LEU A 126 0.89 4.24 11.93
N LYS A 127 0.40 3.31 12.74
CA LYS A 127 -0.87 3.49 13.44
C LYS A 127 -0.78 4.54 14.55
N SER A 128 0.43 4.84 15.01
CA SER A 128 0.59 5.81 16.10
C SER A 128 0.47 7.27 15.63
N GLN A 129 0.36 7.48 14.33
CA GLN A 129 0.18 8.82 13.80
C GLN A 129 -1.21 9.35 14.19
N PRO A 130 -1.43 10.67 14.16
CA PRO A 130 -2.70 11.25 14.64
C PRO A 130 -3.84 11.09 13.63
N TRP A 131 -4.27 9.87 13.45
CA TRP A 131 -5.37 9.56 12.53
C TRP A 131 -6.71 9.93 13.14
N ALA A 132 -7.62 10.40 12.31
CA ALA A 132 -9.01 10.59 12.68
C ALA A 132 -9.84 9.44 12.12
N THR A 133 -10.96 9.16 12.75
CA THR A 133 -11.81 8.04 12.33
C THR A 133 -12.52 8.33 11.02
N GLY A 134 -12.66 7.31 10.20
CA GLY A 134 -13.44 7.38 8.97
C GLY A 134 -12.59 7.70 7.76
N TYR A 135 -13.28 7.87 6.64
CA TYR A 135 -12.61 8.14 5.36
C TYR A 135 -12.30 9.63 5.16
N GLY A 136 -12.84 10.47 5.98
CA GLY A 136 -12.66 11.90 5.83
C GLY A 136 -13.58 12.47 4.77
N ASP A 137 -13.59 13.79 4.68
CA ASP A 137 -14.39 14.44 3.65
C ASP A 137 -13.45 14.95 2.60
N GLU A 138 -13.83 14.82 1.37
CA GLU A 138 -13.01 15.31 0.28
C GLU A 138 -13.53 16.55 -0.33
#